data_a76af0307bb2532a41f8ec26966ab3df
#
_entry.id   a76af0307bb2532a41f8ec26966ab3df
#
_cell.length_a   1.000
_cell.length_b   1.000
_cell.length_c   1.000
_cell.angle_alpha   90.00
_cell.angle_beta   90.00
_cell.angle_gamma   90.00
#
_symmetry.space_group_name_H-M   'P 1'
#
loop_
_entity.id
_entity.type
_entity.pdbx_description
1 polymer ?
#
loop_
_entity_poly.entity_id
_entity_poly.type
_entity_poly.pdbx_seq_one_letter_code
_entity_poly.pdbx_strand_id
1 'polypeptide(L)'
;MLTPDRRKTAGVGASALVFALTLVSGASAGSFGSPALVIPHPNRFEPYRFFGDRTVAVPLLVHASEPEGLSLRAQLVQLTSDLAVPIGAEREVPLPRDVSPRTRIEIELSIPLPAVKRETDFELWVRSRRDRDEVWHTAGRIALRVYADDHLSPVRSWARSHPLRVEDDHGSLVEFLRQQRIPVVEVRGTQGSRAGRGVTLYAGPQALRKRARVPLREDEAIVLFTERRTETPRFLIERSGRGTAVTVEMRLLDRLATDPLAQKIFLEVFELVHEERPSTGGDR
;
A
#
# COMPACT_ATOMS: atom_id res chain seq x y z
N MET A 1 -20.04 48.88 -15.69
CA MET A 1 -18.58 48.85 -15.77
C MET A 1 -18.13 47.82 -14.73
N LEU A 2 -18.05 46.54 -15.14
CA LEU A 2 -17.78 45.40 -14.27
C LEU A 2 -16.36 44.94 -14.60
N THR A 3 -15.47 45.04 -13.63
CA THR A 3 -14.08 44.53 -13.67
C THR A 3 -14.07 43.01 -13.50
N PRO A 4 -13.35 42.25 -14.31
CA PRO A 4 -13.24 40.81 -14.15
C PRO A 4 -12.24 40.47 -13.05
N ASP A 5 -12.70 39.68 -12.11
CA ASP A 5 -11.95 39.10 -11.00
C ASP A 5 -10.92 38.09 -11.52
N ARG A 6 -9.66 38.45 -11.34
CA ARG A 6 -8.53 37.57 -11.68
C ARG A 6 -8.40 36.43 -10.64
N ARG A 7 -8.92 35.26 -10.98
CA ARG A 7 -8.59 34.04 -10.28
C ARG A 7 -7.10 33.78 -10.41
N LYS A 8 -6.35 34.03 -9.34
CA LYS A 8 -4.99 33.53 -9.17
C LYS A 8 -5.06 32.03 -8.95
N THR A 9 -4.80 31.27 -9.98
CA THR A 9 -4.38 29.86 -9.87
C THR A 9 -3.01 29.84 -9.22
N ALA A 10 -2.97 29.59 -7.92
CA ALA A 10 -1.73 29.23 -7.24
C ALA A 10 -1.34 27.85 -7.76
N GLY A 11 -0.39 27.83 -8.69
CA GLY A 11 0.32 26.62 -9.06
C GLY A 11 1.08 26.11 -7.82
N VAL A 12 0.50 25.15 -7.14
CA VAL A 12 1.25 24.32 -6.20
C VAL A 12 2.23 23.54 -7.06
N GLY A 13 3.50 23.96 -7.02
CA GLY A 13 4.61 23.21 -7.57
C GLY A 13 4.61 21.84 -6.93
N ALA A 14 4.05 20.87 -7.63
CA ALA A 14 4.34 19.49 -7.39
C ALA A 14 5.85 19.35 -7.57
N SER A 15 6.59 19.35 -6.48
CA SER A 15 7.91 18.78 -6.46
C SER A 15 7.74 17.33 -6.85
N ALA A 16 7.72 17.11 -8.16
CA ALA A 16 8.01 15.83 -8.72
C ALA A 16 9.41 15.49 -8.24
N LEU A 17 9.49 14.79 -7.12
CA LEU A 17 10.63 14.01 -6.76
C LEU A 17 10.74 12.97 -7.88
N VAL A 18 11.42 13.36 -8.93
CA VAL A 18 11.96 12.46 -9.93
C VAL A 18 12.97 11.63 -9.15
N PHE A 19 12.47 10.56 -8.51
CA PHE A 19 13.31 9.41 -8.28
C PHE A 19 13.77 9.02 -9.69
N ALA A 20 14.96 9.48 -10.04
CA ALA A 20 15.75 8.78 -11.00
C ALA A 20 15.84 7.36 -10.43
N LEU A 21 14.85 6.52 -10.79
CA LEU A 21 15.03 5.09 -10.87
C LEU A 21 16.21 4.97 -11.83
N THR A 22 17.42 4.96 -11.28
CA THR A 22 18.46 4.18 -11.86
C THR A 22 17.80 2.80 -11.93
N LEU A 23 17.14 2.54 -13.04
CA LEU A 23 17.00 1.23 -13.60
C LEU A 23 18.43 0.67 -13.60
N VAL A 24 18.86 0.17 -12.44
CA VAL A 24 19.61 -1.03 -12.47
C VAL A 24 18.65 -2.00 -13.16
N SER A 25 18.64 -1.92 -14.48
CA SER A 25 18.42 -3.05 -15.34
C SER A 25 19.53 -4.03 -15.04
N GLY A 26 19.50 -4.51 -13.79
CA GLY A 26 19.85 -5.86 -13.49
C GLY A 26 18.75 -6.75 -14.09
N ALA A 27 18.50 -6.63 -15.40
CA ALA A 27 18.48 -7.82 -16.18
C ALA A 27 19.79 -8.46 -15.79
N SER A 28 19.77 -9.24 -14.70
CA SER A 28 20.78 -10.24 -14.44
C SER A 28 20.89 -10.95 -15.79
N ALA A 29 21.86 -10.49 -16.60
CA ALA A 29 22.38 -11.29 -17.66
C ALA A 29 22.53 -12.63 -16.96
N GLY A 30 21.60 -13.55 -17.25
CA GLY A 30 21.47 -14.79 -16.51
C GLY A 30 22.88 -15.31 -16.43
N SER A 31 23.42 -15.38 -15.21
CA SER A 31 24.82 -15.74 -15.04
C SER A 31 24.93 -17.01 -15.84
N PHE A 32 25.77 -17.01 -16.87
CA PHE A 32 26.03 -18.18 -17.68
C PHE A 32 26.41 -19.29 -16.68
N GLY A 33 25.47 -20.15 -16.33
CA GLY A 33 25.66 -21.13 -15.27
C GLY A 33 24.48 -21.38 -14.32
N SER A 34 23.50 -20.47 -14.20
CA SER A 34 22.36 -20.79 -13.32
C SER A 34 21.44 -21.85 -13.96
N PRO A 35 21.17 -22.98 -13.30
CA PRO A 35 20.32 -24.04 -13.81
C PRO A 35 18.83 -23.67 -13.88
N ALA A 36 18.43 -22.58 -13.21
CA ALA A 36 17.07 -22.09 -13.21
C ALA A 36 17.01 -20.56 -13.17
N LEU A 37 15.90 -19.99 -13.67
CA LEU A 37 15.52 -18.60 -13.50
C LEU A 37 14.22 -18.56 -12.66
N VAL A 38 14.24 -17.76 -11.60
CA VAL A 38 13.06 -17.55 -10.73
C VAL A 38 12.63 -16.10 -10.81
N ILE A 39 11.36 -15.88 -11.14
CA ILE A 39 10.75 -14.57 -11.25
C ILE A 39 9.46 -14.49 -10.42
N PRO A 40 8.98 -13.27 -10.06
CA PRO A 40 7.69 -13.11 -9.41
C PRO A 40 6.53 -13.58 -10.32
N HIS A 41 5.47 -14.12 -9.72
CA HIS A 41 4.28 -14.54 -10.44
C HIS A 41 3.02 -13.82 -9.89
N PRO A 42 2.21 -13.09 -10.71
CA PRO A 42 2.53 -12.78 -12.10
C PRO A 42 3.82 -11.95 -12.23
N ASN A 43 4.46 -11.99 -13.40
CA ASN A 43 5.66 -11.19 -13.66
C ASN A 43 5.32 -9.70 -13.49
N ARG A 44 5.98 -9.05 -12.53
CA ARG A 44 5.70 -7.68 -12.13
C ARG A 44 6.99 -6.92 -11.79
N PHE A 45 6.98 -5.63 -12.06
CA PHE A 45 8.10 -4.75 -11.73
C PHE A 45 7.97 -4.15 -10.31
N GLU A 46 6.74 -4.09 -9.79
CA GLU A 46 6.50 -3.58 -8.45
C GLU A 46 6.77 -4.64 -7.38
N PRO A 47 7.31 -4.23 -6.21
CA PRO A 47 7.49 -5.15 -5.10
C PRO A 47 6.16 -5.73 -4.61
N TYR A 48 6.19 -6.96 -4.12
CA TYR A 48 5.07 -7.47 -3.34
C TYR A 48 4.94 -6.68 -2.05
N ARG A 49 3.71 -6.45 -1.59
CA ARG A 49 3.41 -5.64 -0.41
C ARG A 49 2.75 -6.49 0.64
N PHE A 50 3.33 -6.50 1.84
CA PHE A 50 2.83 -7.30 2.94
C PHE A 50 2.90 -6.52 4.25
N PHE A 51 2.08 -6.91 5.22
CA PHE A 51 2.28 -6.52 6.59
C PHE A 51 3.34 -7.41 7.24
N GLY A 52 4.13 -6.86 8.15
CA GLY A 52 5.10 -7.61 8.94
C GLY A 52 4.46 -8.51 9.99
N ASP A 53 5.30 -9.21 10.74
CA ASP A 53 4.91 -10.11 11.84
C ASP A 53 3.92 -11.21 11.45
N ARG A 54 4.04 -11.73 10.23
CA ARG A 54 3.19 -12.82 9.73
C ARG A 54 3.91 -13.67 8.69
N THR A 55 3.40 -14.88 8.49
CA THR A 55 3.82 -15.71 7.36
C THR A 55 2.98 -15.38 6.14
N VAL A 56 3.65 -15.15 5.02
CA VAL A 56 3.01 -14.79 3.74
C VAL A 56 3.37 -15.80 2.67
N ALA A 57 2.47 -16.00 1.71
CA ALA A 57 2.74 -16.79 0.51
C ALA A 57 3.26 -15.84 -0.59
N VAL A 58 4.45 -16.11 -1.09
CA VAL A 58 5.06 -15.38 -2.21
C VAL A 58 4.95 -16.24 -3.46
N PRO A 59 4.12 -15.87 -4.44
CA PRO A 59 3.99 -16.65 -5.66
C PRO A 59 5.19 -16.40 -6.59
N LEU A 60 5.79 -17.48 -7.05
CA LEU A 60 6.99 -17.49 -7.88
C LEU A 60 6.79 -18.35 -9.11
N LEU A 61 7.44 -17.97 -10.20
CA LEU A 61 7.53 -18.74 -11.43
C LEU A 61 8.96 -19.19 -11.65
N VAL A 62 9.19 -20.50 -11.67
CA VAL A 62 10.49 -21.12 -11.90
C VAL A 62 10.57 -21.61 -13.35
N HIS A 63 11.56 -21.13 -14.07
CA HIS A 63 11.91 -21.62 -15.40
C HIS A 63 13.16 -22.49 -15.28
N ALA A 64 13.05 -23.76 -15.52
CA ALA A 64 14.17 -24.69 -15.56
C ALA A 64 14.21 -25.40 -16.91
N SER A 65 15.40 -25.44 -17.53
CA SER A 65 15.61 -26.21 -18.77
C SER A 65 15.55 -27.71 -18.49
N GLU A 66 16.06 -28.12 -17.36
CA GLU A 66 16.10 -29.48 -16.88
C GLU A 66 15.81 -29.43 -15.37
N PRO A 67 14.59 -29.77 -14.95
CA PRO A 67 14.19 -29.70 -13.54
C PRO A 67 14.72 -30.88 -12.71
N GLU A 68 15.18 -31.96 -13.38
CA GLU A 68 15.71 -33.14 -12.70
C GLU A 68 16.99 -32.80 -11.98
N GLY A 69 17.07 -33.19 -10.69
CA GLY A 69 18.22 -32.90 -9.81
C GLY A 69 18.37 -31.39 -9.48
N LEU A 70 17.35 -30.58 -9.75
CA LEU A 70 17.33 -29.16 -9.40
C LEU A 70 16.94 -28.98 -7.94
N SER A 71 17.80 -28.30 -7.18
CA SER A 71 17.52 -27.84 -5.82
C SER A 71 17.41 -26.31 -5.81
N LEU A 72 16.44 -25.78 -5.10
CA LEU A 72 16.27 -24.34 -4.88
C LEU A 72 16.33 -24.02 -3.39
N ARG A 73 16.93 -22.88 -3.05
CA ARG A 73 16.91 -22.31 -1.70
C ARG A 73 16.55 -20.84 -1.77
N ALA A 74 15.86 -20.36 -0.76
CA ALA A 74 15.45 -18.97 -0.64
C ALA A 74 15.92 -18.38 0.69
N GLN A 75 16.40 -17.13 0.63
CA GLN A 75 16.84 -16.35 1.78
C GLN A 75 16.15 -14.99 1.74
N LEU A 76 15.47 -14.61 2.83
CA LEU A 76 14.99 -13.25 3.01
C LEU A 76 16.17 -12.35 3.37
N VAL A 77 16.28 -11.21 2.69
CA VAL A 77 17.37 -10.26 2.86
C VAL A 77 16.79 -8.87 3.04
N GLN A 78 17.16 -8.18 4.11
CA GLN A 78 16.82 -6.79 4.31
C GLN A 78 17.80 -5.91 3.53
N LEU A 79 17.26 -4.98 2.74
CA LEU A 79 18.08 -3.98 2.06
C LEU A 79 18.20 -2.72 2.92
N THR A 80 19.42 -2.28 3.12
CA THR A 80 19.74 -0.94 3.65
C THR A 80 20.47 -0.16 2.57
N SER A 81 20.79 1.12 2.81
CA SER A 81 21.57 1.93 1.84
C SER A 81 22.86 1.27 1.39
N ASP A 82 23.51 0.52 2.28
CA ASP A 82 24.89 0.07 2.08
C ASP A 82 25.06 -1.44 2.18
N LEU A 83 24.08 -2.14 2.76
CA LEU A 83 24.22 -3.56 3.09
C LEU A 83 22.96 -4.34 2.74
N ALA A 84 23.16 -5.61 2.39
CA ALA A 84 22.14 -6.63 2.28
C ALA A 84 22.30 -7.60 3.46
N VAL A 85 21.38 -7.58 4.43
CA VAL A 85 21.46 -8.33 5.67
C VAL A 85 20.50 -9.53 5.61
N PRO A 86 20.99 -10.76 5.66
CA PRO A 86 20.15 -11.97 5.73
C PRO A 86 19.27 -11.97 6.97
N ILE A 87 17.99 -12.30 6.80
CA ILE A 87 17.01 -12.40 7.88
C ILE A 87 16.55 -13.84 8.03
N GLY A 88 16.85 -14.43 9.18
CA GLY A 88 16.54 -15.83 9.47
C GLY A 88 17.42 -16.82 8.68
N ALA A 89 17.01 -18.08 8.67
CA ALA A 89 17.72 -19.15 7.97
C ALA A 89 17.33 -19.25 6.50
N GLU A 90 18.25 -19.67 5.66
CA GLU A 90 17.98 -20.09 4.28
C GLU A 90 17.02 -21.30 4.29
N ARG A 91 16.08 -21.35 3.37
CA ARG A 91 15.02 -22.37 3.31
C ARG A 91 15.03 -23.08 1.98
N GLU A 92 14.77 -24.36 2.01
CA GLU A 92 14.52 -25.12 0.79
C GLU A 92 13.18 -24.71 0.18
N VAL A 93 13.17 -24.60 -1.16
CA VAL A 93 11.98 -24.33 -1.94
C VAL A 93 11.50 -25.66 -2.51
N PRO A 94 10.33 -26.16 -2.08
CA PRO A 94 9.84 -27.44 -2.58
C PRO A 94 9.49 -27.36 -4.06
N LEU A 95 10.04 -28.23 -4.86
CA LEU A 95 9.68 -28.39 -6.26
C LEU A 95 8.79 -29.64 -6.42
N PRO A 96 7.80 -29.63 -7.30
CA PRO A 96 7.05 -30.82 -7.69
C PRO A 96 8.00 -31.90 -8.24
N ARG A 97 7.73 -33.16 -7.93
CA ARG A 97 8.60 -34.28 -8.34
C ARG A 97 8.48 -34.63 -9.85
N ASP A 98 7.28 -34.42 -10.40
CA ASP A 98 6.95 -34.83 -11.78
C ASP A 98 6.90 -33.60 -12.69
N VAL A 99 8.05 -33.01 -12.97
CA VAL A 99 8.15 -31.83 -13.82
C VAL A 99 8.79 -32.21 -15.16
N SER A 100 8.09 -31.94 -16.25
CA SER A 100 8.62 -32.15 -17.62
C SER A 100 9.74 -31.15 -17.93
N PRO A 101 10.71 -31.51 -18.77
CA PRO A 101 11.76 -30.59 -19.20
C PRO A 101 11.19 -29.31 -19.83
N ARG A 102 11.84 -28.17 -19.62
CA ARG A 102 11.45 -26.83 -20.10
C ARG A 102 10.08 -26.34 -19.60
N THR A 103 9.66 -26.84 -18.43
CA THR A 103 8.36 -26.45 -17.86
C THR A 103 8.50 -25.17 -17.04
N ARG A 104 7.40 -24.42 -17.02
CA ARG A 104 7.19 -23.33 -16.07
C ARG A 104 6.51 -23.91 -14.85
N ILE A 105 7.14 -23.76 -13.70
CA ILE A 105 6.64 -24.29 -12.44
C ILE A 105 6.15 -23.12 -11.59
N GLU A 106 4.86 -23.06 -11.33
CA GLU A 106 4.29 -22.10 -10.39
C GLU A 106 4.39 -22.69 -8.98
N ILE A 107 4.95 -21.92 -8.06
CA ILE A 107 5.08 -22.28 -6.65
C ILE A 107 4.66 -21.14 -5.75
N GLU A 108 4.16 -21.47 -4.58
CA GLU A 108 3.94 -20.53 -3.48
C GLU A 108 4.94 -20.82 -2.36
N LEU A 109 5.79 -19.85 -2.08
CA LEU A 109 6.78 -19.98 -1.03
C LEU A 109 6.30 -19.27 0.24
N SER A 110 6.09 -20.02 1.33
CA SER A 110 5.73 -19.47 2.64
C SER A 110 6.94 -18.84 3.31
N ILE A 111 6.89 -17.53 3.55
CA ILE A 111 7.96 -16.74 4.16
C ILE A 111 7.46 -16.07 5.44
N PRO A 112 8.07 -16.30 6.61
CA PRO A 112 7.82 -15.51 7.80
C PRO A 112 8.48 -14.15 7.63
N LEU A 113 7.69 -13.09 7.70
CA LEU A 113 8.19 -11.74 7.67
C LEU A 113 8.45 -11.23 9.08
N PRO A 114 9.52 -10.47 9.30
CA PRO A 114 9.80 -9.88 10.60
C PRO A 114 8.79 -8.77 10.93
N ALA A 115 8.60 -8.49 12.21
CA ALA A 115 7.95 -7.27 12.65
C ALA A 115 8.79 -6.06 12.24
N VAL A 116 8.16 -5.08 11.62
CA VAL A 116 8.81 -3.82 11.23
C VAL A 116 8.09 -2.63 11.87
N LYS A 117 8.84 -1.59 12.25
CA LYS A 117 8.26 -0.36 12.83
C LYS A 117 7.86 0.67 11.75
N ARG A 118 8.40 0.53 10.56
CA ARG A 118 8.16 1.41 9.40
C ARG A 118 8.25 0.60 8.11
N GLU A 119 7.82 1.19 7.02
CA GLU A 119 8.01 0.63 5.68
C GLU A 119 9.48 0.25 5.47
N THR A 120 9.72 -1.01 5.12
CA THR A 120 11.06 -1.59 4.99
C THR A 120 11.10 -2.45 3.73
N ASP A 121 12.15 -2.25 2.94
CA ASP A 121 12.38 -3.02 1.73
C ASP A 121 13.20 -4.29 2.03
N PHE A 122 12.74 -5.40 1.46
CA PHE A 122 13.39 -6.70 1.50
C PHE A 122 13.52 -7.25 0.09
N GLU A 123 14.42 -8.18 -0.08
CA GLU A 123 14.48 -9.05 -1.25
C GLU A 123 14.42 -10.51 -0.81
N LEU A 124 13.74 -11.33 -1.58
CA LEU A 124 13.84 -12.76 -1.49
C LEU A 124 14.88 -13.22 -2.52
N TRP A 125 16.04 -13.62 -2.04
CA TRP A 125 17.10 -14.16 -2.88
C TRP A 125 16.87 -15.64 -3.06
N VAL A 126 16.72 -16.08 -4.31
CA VAL A 126 16.56 -17.48 -4.67
C VAL A 126 17.83 -17.96 -5.35
N ARG A 127 18.37 -19.06 -4.85
CA ARG A 127 19.54 -19.72 -5.39
C ARG A 127 19.14 -21.08 -5.93
N SER A 128 19.84 -21.54 -6.96
CA SER A 128 19.64 -22.84 -7.58
C SER A 128 20.95 -23.61 -7.67
N ARG A 129 20.84 -24.93 -7.58
CA ARG A 129 21.96 -25.85 -7.75
C ARG A 129 21.43 -27.14 -8.35
N ARG A 130 22.20 -27.78 -9.24
CA ARG A 130 21.99 -29.19 -9.62
C ARG A 130 22.74 -30.10 -8.68
N ASP A 131 22.30 -31.34 -8.56
CA ASP A 131 22.96 -32.36 -7.69
C ASP A 131 24.45 -32.59 -8.02
N ARG A 132 24.83 -32.32 -9.29
CA ARG A 132 26.22 -32.43 -9.78
C ARG A 132 27.08 -31.20 -9.53
N ASP A 133 26.47 -30.10 -9.13
CA ASP A 133 27.17 -28.82 -8.96
C ASP A 133 27.57 -28.64 -7.49
N GLU A 134 28.79 -28.17 -7.26
CA GLU A 134 29.26 -27.83 -5.91
C GLU A 134 28.79 -26.44 -5.47
N VAL A 135 28.44 -25.56 -6.44
CA VAL A 135 28.19 -24.14 -6.21
C VAL A 135 26.72 -23.81 -6.38
N TRP A 136 26.19 -22.97 -5.47
CA TRP A 136 24.87 -22.35 -5.59
C TRP A 136 24.93 -21.09 -6.47
N HIS A 137 24.07 -21.04 -7.47
CA HIS A 137 23.95 -19.92 -8.40
C HIS A 137 22.72 -19.06 -8.05
N THR A 138 22.80 -17.74 -8.25
CA THR A 138 21.62 -16.86 -8.11
C THR A 138 20.63 -17.18 -9.22
N ALA A 139 19.44 -17.64 -8.84
CA ALA A 139 18.33 -17.92 -9.76
C ALA A 139 17.37 -16.74 -9.90
N GLY A 140 17.24 -15.91 -8.87
CA GLY A 140 16.38 -14.73 -8.91
C GLY A 140 16.43 -13.88 -7.64
N ARG A 141 15.93 -12.65 -7.76
CA ARG A 141 15.71 -11.75 -6.64
C ARG A 141 14.31 -11.14 -6.77
N ILE A 142 13.50 -11.27 -5.75
CA ILE A 142 12.12 -10.83 -5.74
C ILE A 142 11.97 -9.73 -4.70
N ALA A 143 11.57 -8.53 -5.15
CA ALA A 143 11.40 -7.38 -4.29
C ALA A 143 10.14 -7.51 -3.43
N LEU A 144 10.28 -7.28 -2.13
CA LEU A 144 9.21 -7.28 -1.14
C LEU A 144 9.24 -5.95 -0.39
N ARG A 145 8.08 -5.39 -0.11
CA ARG A 145 7.93 -4.22 0.74
C ARG A 145 7.04 -4.57 1.93
N VAL A 146 7.58 -4.42 3.11
CA VAL A 146 6.93 -4.82 4.36
C VAL A 146 6.55 -3.58 5.15
N TYR A 147 5.32 -3.55 5.60
CA TYR A 147 4.72 -2.45 6.36
C TYR A 147 4.48 -2.86 7.81
N ALA A 148 4.49 -1.88 8.71
CA ALA A 148 4.12 -2.13 10.11
C ALA A 148 2.70 -2.72 10.20
N ASP A 149 2.50 -3.67 11.09
CA ASP A 149 1.19 -4.31 11.25
C ASP A 149 0.13 -3.32 11.78
N ASP A 150 0.53 -2.38 12.61
CA ASP A 150 -0.35 -1.32 13.14
C ASP A 150 -0.18 0.02 12.40
N HIS A 151 -0.43 0.00 11.11
CA HIS A 151 -0.27 1.17 10.23
C HIS A 151 -1.28 2.29 10.53
N LEU A 152 -2.46 1.94 11.05
CA LEU A 152 -3.55 2.86 11.35
C LEU A 152 -3.57 3.35 12.81
N SER A 153 -2.51 3.10 13.57
CA SER A 153 -2.37 3.60 14.95
C SER A 153 -2.57 5.11 15.10
N PRO A 154 -2.05 5.98 14.19
CA PRO A 154 -2.29 7.41 14.27
C PRO A 154 -3.78 7.78 14.15
N VAL A 155 -4.49 7.17 13.19
CA VAL A 155 -5.94 7.39 12.99
C VAL A 155 -6.72 6.94 14.22
N ARG A 156 -6.36 5.78 14.79
CA ARG A 156 -7.00 5.25 16.01
C ARG A 156 -6.79 6.17 17.22
N SER A 157 -5.58 6.68 17.40
CA SER A 157 -5.25 7.59 18.49
C SER A 157 -6.02 8.90 18.39
N TRP A 158 -6.10 9.46 17.19
CA TRP A 158 -6.85 10.67 16.93
C TRP A 158 -8.36 10.48 17.14
N ALA A 159 -8.93 9.39 16.64
CA ALA A 159 -10.36 9.10 16.70
C ALA A 159 -10.89 8.88 18.13
N ARG A 160 -10.01 8.65 19.12
CA ARG A 160 -10.40 8.57 20.54
C ARG A 160 -10.81 9.93 21.13
N SER A 161 -10.24 11.02 20.62
CA SER A 161 -10.50 12.38 21.10
C SER A 161 -11.35 13.20 20.16
N HIS A 162 -11.51 12.75 18.90
CA HIS A 162 -12.25 13.46 17.87
C HIS A 162 -13.20 12.50 17.16
N PRO A 163 -14.47 12.86 16.97
CA PRO A 163 -15.41 11.96 16.33
C PRO A 163 -15.06 11.74 14.86
N LEU A 164 -14.80 10.49 14.47
CA LEU A 164 -14.71 10.06 13.09
C LEU A 164 -16.11 9.64 12.64
N ARG A 165 -16.74 10.43 11.79
CA ARG A 165 -18.08 10.18 11.26
C ARG A 165 -17.99 9.45 9.95
N VAL A 166 -18.87 8.51 9.70
CA VAL A 166 -18.87 7.72 8.46
C VAL A 166 -20.27 7.63 7.90
N GLU A 167 -20.47 8.09 6.68
CA GLU A 167 -21.62 7.80 5.86
C GLU A 167 -21.19 6.82 4.77
N ASP A 168 -21.61 5.56 4.90
CA ASP A 168 -21.18 4.45 4.07
C ASP A 168 -22.40 3.68 3.57
N ASP A 169 -22.63 3.69 2.26
CA ASP A 169 -23.79 3.05 1.65
C ASP A 169 -23.78 1.52 1.80
N HIS A 170 -22.61 0.93 1.85
CA HIS A 170 -22.41 -0.53 1.85
C HIS A 170 -21.95 -1.07 3.21
N GLY A 171 -21.55 -0.21 4.14
CA GLY A 171 -21.05 -0.60 5.46
C GLY A 171 -19.63 -1.16 5.49
N SER A 172 -18.97 -1.31 4.35
CA SER A 172 -17.64 -1.93 4.24
C SER A 172 -16.54 -1.11 4.92
N LEU A 173 -16.59 0.21 4.80
CA LEU A 173 -15.65 1.10 5.48
C LEU A 173 -15.88 1.10 6.99
N VAL A 174 -17.13 1.14 7.43
CA VAL A 174 -17.49 1.06 8.85
C VAL A 174 -17.00 -0.24 9.46
N GLU A 175 -17.24 -1.36 8.80
CA GLU A 175 -16.80 -2.68 9.24
C GLU A 175 -15.27 -2.76 9.34
N PHE A 176 -14.56 -2.31 8.31
CA PHE A 176 -13.11 -2.23 8.31
C PHE A 176 -12.57 -1.41 9.50
N LEU A 177 -13.09 -0.20 9.72
CA LEU A 177 -12.65 0.68 10.81
C LEU A 177 -12.89 0.05 12.20
N ARG A 178 -14.02 -0.65 12.37
CA ARG A 178 -14.32 -1.41 13.60
C ARG A 178 -13.33 -2.56 13.82
N GLN A 179 -13.03 -3.33 12.78
CA GLN A 179 -12.02 -4.40 12.84
C GLN A 179 -10.65 -3.85 13.23
N GLN A 180 -10.30 -2.66 12.75
CA GLN A 180 -9.09 -1.95 13.14
C GLN A 180 -9.19 -1.25 14.51
N ARG A 181 -10.28 -1.44 15.25
CA ARG A 181 -10.57 -0.81 16.57
C ARG A 181 -10.50 0.72 16.52
N ILE A 182 -10.91 1.32 15.41
CA ILE A 182 -11.01 2.77 15.25
C ILE A 182 -12.43 3.19 15.62
N PRO A 183 -12.60 4.08 16.62
CA PRO A 183 -13.92 4.57 17.01
C PRO A 183 -14.60 5.34 15.89
N VAL A 184 -15.82 4.96 15.53
CA VAL A 184 -16.60 5.59 14.46
C VAL A 184 -18.02 5.87 14.90
N VAL A 185 -18.59 6.96 14.37
CA VAL A 185 -20.00 7.31 14.49
C VAL A 185 -20.64 7.19 13.11
N GLU A 186 -21.52 6.21 12.95
CA GLU A 186 -22.28 6.08 11.70
C GLU A 186 -23.27 7.24 11.56
N VAL A 187 -23.26 7.87 10.39
CA VAL A 187 -24.18 8.94 10.03
C VAL A 187 -25.20 8.37 9.04
N ARG A 188 -26.48 8.35 9.45
CA ARG A 188 -27.57 7.93 8.58
C ARG A 188 -28.46 9.14 8.30
N GLY A 189 -28.53 9.57 7.02
CA GLY A 189 -29.40 10.65 6.57
C GLY A 189 -28.88 12.07 6.81
N THR A 190 -29.66 13.07 6.43
CA THR A 190 -29.30 14.50 6.40
C THR A 190 -29.09 15.16 7.78
N GLN A 191 -29.38 14.49 8.87
CA GLN A 191 -29.24 15.05 10.23
C GLN A 191 -27.80 15.08 10.76
N GLY A 192 -26.84 14.46 10.07
CA GLY A 192 -25.47 14.26 10.57
C GLY A 192 -24.52 15.44 10.47
N SER A 193 -24.89 16.49 9.77
CA SER A 193 -24.00 17.63 9.51
C SER A 193 -24.11 18.74 10.56
N ARG A 194 -24.21 18.40 11.87
CA ARG A 194 -23.96 19.42 12.89
C ARG A 194 -22.46 19.63 13.02
N ALA A 195 -22.03 20.86 12.70
CA ALA A 195 -20.68 21.35 12.83
C ALA A 195 -20.06 20.89 14.16
N GLY A 196 -19.03 20.08 14.08
CA GLY A 196 -18.22 19.63 15.20
C GLY A 196 -16.81 19.37 14.72
N ARG A 197 -15.83 19.49 15.63
CA ARG A 197 -14.40 19.26 15.37
C ARG A 197 -14.10 17.78 14.99
N GLY A 198 -14.63 17.27 13.87
CA GLY A 198 -14.44 15.89 13.44
C GLY A 198 -14.18 15.78 11.95
N VAL A 199 -13.73 14.62 11.51
CA VAL A 199 -13.61 14.26 10.09
C VAL A 199 -14.82 13.43 9.70
N THR A 200 -15.42 13.74 8.53
CA THR A 200 -16.51 12.94 7.97
C THR A 200 -16.02 12.20 6.72
N LEU A 201 -16.15 10.90 6.72
CA LEU A 201 -15.82 10.02 5.61
C LEU A 201 -17.10 9.66 4.85
N TYR A 202 -17.09 9.80 3.54
CA TYR A 202 -18.20 9.45 2.66
C TYR A 202 -17.77 8.32 1.72
N ALA A 203 -18.51 7.21 1.75
CA ALA A 203 -18.25 6.04 0.94
C ALA A 203 -19.53 5.56 0.24
N GLY A 204 -19.39 5.26 -1.06
CA GLY A 204 -20.50 4.80 -1.88
C GLY A 204 -21.24 5.90 -2.64
N PRO A 205 -21.97 5.51 -3.71
CA PRO A 205 -22.52 6.47 -4.67
C PRO A 205 -23.64 7.37 -4.11
N GLN A 206 -24.43 6.88 -3.14
CA GLN A 206 -25.51 7.67 -2.55
C GLN A 206 -24.95 8.73 -1.58
N ALA A 207 -23.99 8.32 -0.71
CA ALA A 207 -23.30 9.21 0.21
C ALA A 207 -22.59 10.33 -0.55
N LEU A 208 -21.90 10.01 -1.64
CA LEU A 208 -21.24 10.99 -2.51
C LEU A 208 -22.24 11.94 -3.19
N ARG A 209 -23.37 11.43 -3.71
CA ARG A 209 -24.42 12.28 -4.34
C ARG A 209 -25.08 13.23 -3.34
N LYS A 210 -25.32 12.80 -2.12
CA LYS A 210 -25.86 13.66 -1.06
C LYS A 210 -24.86 14.76 -0.73
N ARG A 211 -23.59 14.39 -0.54
CA ARG A 211 -22.54 15.34 -0.19
C ARG A 211 -22.29 16.38 -1.30
N ALA A 212 -22.30 15.98 -2.58
CA ALA A 212 -22.12 16.88 -3.71
C ALA A 212 -23.17 18.00 -3.82
N ARG A 213 -24.31 17.87 -3.14
CA ARG A 213 -25.38 18.89 -3.10
C ARG A 213 -25.22 19.91 -1.98
N VAL A 214 -24.25 19.72 -1.09
CA VAL A 214 -24.03 20.58 0.07
C VAL A 214 -22.71 21.32 -0.10
N PRO A 215 -22.66 22.63 -0.01
CA PRO A 215 -21.41 23.38 -0.09
C PRO A 215 -20.50 23.01 1.09
N LEU A 216 -19.18 23.05 0.86
CA LEU A 216 -18.19 22.85 1.91
C LEU A 216 -18.27 24.02 2.91
N ARG A 217 -18.38 23.69 4.18
CA ARG A 217 -18.41 24.70 5.27
C ARG A 217 -16.99 25.06 5.68
N GLU A 218 -16.83 26.25 6.24
CA GLU A 218 -15.52 26.82 6.61
C GLU A 218 -14.74 26.04 7.67
N ASP A 219 -15.40 25.18 8.44
CA ASP A 219 -14.81 24.39 9.52
C ASP A 219 -14.94 22.86 9.31
N GLU A 220 -15.35 22.43 8.13
CA GLU A 220 -15.65 21.05 7.81
C GLU A 220 -14.42 20.31 7.28
N ALA A 221 -14.18 19.09 7.77
CA ALA A 221 -13.13 18.19 7.29
C ALA A 221 -13.78 16.93 6.71
N ILE A 222 -13.55 16.69 5.42
CA ILE A 222 -14.26 15.67 4.67
C ILE A 222 -13.31 14.85 3.82
N VAL A 223 -13.56 13.55 3.76
CA VAL A 223 -12.94 12.64 2.81
C VAL A 223 -14.02 11.94 1.99
N LEU A 224 -13.89 11.99 0.68
CA LEU A 224 -14.80 11.39 -0.29
C LEU A 224 -14.07 10.24 -1.01
N PHE A 225 -14.52 9.02 -0.82
CA PHE A 225 -13.97 7.84 -1.51
C PHE A 225 -14.81 7.53 -2.75
N THR A 226 -14.21 7.64 -3.94
CA THR A 226 -14.87 7.32 -5.19
C THR A 226 -14.51 5.90 -5.65
N GLU A 227 -15.40 5.28 -6.42
CA GLU A 227 -15.18 3.92 -6.95
C GLU A 227 -14.47 3.92 -8.32
N ARG A 228 -13.82 5.02 -8.69
CA ARG A 228 -13.11 5.08 -9.98
C ARG A 228 -11.98 4.06 -10.02
N ARG A 229 -11.94 3.29 -11.11
CA ARG A 229 -10.86 2.34 -11.38
C ARG A 229 -9.64 3.08 -11.92
N THR A 230 -8.83 3.63 -11.04
CA THR A 230 -7.52 4.19 -11.38
C THR A 230 -6.45 3.37 -10.68
N GLU A 231 -5.36 3.06 -11.38
CA GLU A 231 -4.21 2.35 -10.80
C GLU A 231 -3.40 3.26 -9.87
N THR A 232 -3.34 4.52 -10.21
CA THR A 232 -2.64 5.54 -9.42
C THR A 232 -3.65 6.38 -8.65
N PRO A 233 -3.48 6.57 -7.33
CA PRO A 233 -4.35 7.42 -6.53
C PRO A 233 -4.28 8.87 -7.03
N ARG A 234 -5.44 9.50 -7.15
CA ARG A 234 -5.57 10.93 -7.43
C ARG A 234 -6.32 11.58 -6.29
N PHE A 235 -5.80 12.69 -5.82
CA PHE A 235 -6.40 13.47 -4.76
C PHE A 235 -6.86 14.81 -5.33
N LEU A 236 -8.15 15.10 -5.18
CA LEU A 236 -8.70 16.41 -5.47
C LEU A 236 -8.98 17.11 -4.14
N ILE A 237 -8.33 18.23 -3.90
CA ILE A 237 -8.44 18.99 -2.65
C ILE A 237 -9.23 20.25 -2.92
N GLU A 238 -10.35 20.40 -2.21
CA GLU A 238 -11.19 21.61 -2.21
C GLU A 238 -11.07 22.27 -0.83
N ARG A 239 -10.96 23.60 -0.81
CA ARG A 239 -10.85 24.38 0.41
C ARG A 239 -11.89 25.49 0.45
N SER A 240 -12.49 25.71 1.63
CA SER A 240 -13.40 26.81 1.91
C SER A 240 -13.13 27.33 3.32
N GLY A 241 -12.50 28.49 3.45
CA GLY A 241 -12.03 28.98 4.73
C GLY A 241 -11.05 28.02 5.39
N ARG A 242 -11.42 27.48 6.55
CA ARG A 242 -10.68 26.40 7.26
C ARG A 242 -11.22 25.00 6.93
N GLY A 243 -12.22 24.92 6.08
CA GLY A 243 -12.78 23.64 5.64
C GLY A 243 -11.93 23.00 4.54
N THR A 244 -11.72 21.70 4.64
CA THR A 244 -10.97 20.91 3.66
C THR A 244 -11.78 19.69 3.26
N ALA A 245 -11.95 19.49 1.95
CA ALA A 245 -12.50 18.26 1.39
C ALA A 245 -11.46 17.61 0.49
N VAL A 246 -11.19 16.34 0.73
CA VAL A 246 -10.30 15.53 -0.11
C VAL A 246 -11.10 14.45 -0.80
N THR A 247 -11.10 14.46 -2.12
CA THR A 247 -11.70 13.39 -2.93
C THR A 247 -10.61 12.43 -3.36
N VAL A 248 -10.78 11.16 -3.03
CA VAL A 248 -9.87 10.08 -3.40
C VAL A 248 -10.44 9.36 -4.62
N GLU A 249 -9.80 9.54 -5.76
CA GLU A 249 -10.17 8.86 -7.01
C GLU A 249 -9.40 7.55 -7.13
N MET A 250 -9.84 6.53 -6.40
CA MET A 250 -9.30 5.16 -6.44
C MET A 250 -10.28 4.20 -5.78
N ARG A 251 -10.34 2.95 -6.25
CA ARG A 251 -11.02 1.86 -5.51
C ARG A 251 -10.18 1.44 -4.30
N LEU A 252 -10.19 2.28 -3.28
CA LEU A 252 -9.39 2.09 -2.09
C LEU A 252 -10.07 1.13 -1.10
N LEU A 253 -11.38 1.26 -0.93
CA LEU A 253 -12.14 0.59 0.14
C LEU A 253 -12.10 -0.92 0.05
N ASP A 254 -12.21 -1.49 -1.15
CA ASP A 254 -12.17 -2.94 -1.38
C ASP A 254 -10.82 -3.57 -0.98
N ARG A 255 -9.77 -2.77 -0.86
CA ARG A 255 -8.39 -3.20 -0.63
C ARG A 255 -7.88 -2.90 0.77
N LEU A 256 -8.60 -2.09 1.55
CA LEU A 256 -8.14 -1.66 2.88
C LEU A 256 -7.82 -2.82 3.83
N ALA A 257 -8.58 -3.91 3.77
CA ALA A 257 -8.37 -5.06 4.65
C ALA A 257 -7.10 -5.87 4.34
N THR A 258 -6.65 -5.86 3.09
CA THR A 258 -5.63 -6.80 2.59
C THR A 258 -4.38 -6.13 2.01
N ASP A 259 -4.47 -4.87 1.58
CA ASP A 259 -3.38 -4.17 0.91
C ASP A 259 -2.78 -3.07 1.81
N PRO A 260 -1.53 -3.23 2.27
CA PRO A 260 -0.83 -2.24 3.08
C PRO A 260 -0.73 -0.86 2.41
N LEU A 261 -0.60 -0.82 1.07
CA LEU A 261 -0.56 0.45 0.35
C LEU A 261 -1.91 1.17 0.42
N ALA A 262 -3.02 0.44 0.37
CA ALA A 262 -4.35 1.04 0.53
C ALA A 262 -4.49 1.68 1.92
N GLN A 263 -4.01 1.03 2.97
CA GLN A 263 -4.00 1.61 4.32
C GLN A 263 -3.06 2.81 4.43
N LYS A 264 -1.91 2.78 3.78
CA LYS A 264 -0.98 3.92 3.73
C LYS A 264 -1.64 5.13 3.05
N ILE A 265 -2.28 4.93 1.90
CA ILE A 265 -3.02 5.98 1.20
C ILE A 265 -4.15 6.54 2.09
N PHE A 266 -4.89 5.66 2.78
CA PHE A 266 -5.92 6.09 3.72
C PHE A 266 -5.35 6.97 4.83
N LEU A 267 -4.21 6.60 5.39
CA LEU A 267 -3.51 7.39 6.42
C LEU A 267 -3.07 8.75 5.86
N GLU A 268 -2.42 8.79 4.71
CA GLU A 268 -1.97 10.03 4.06
C GLU A 268 -3.14 11.00 3.80
N VAL A 269 -4.27 10.48 3.32
CA VAL A 269 -5.49 11.29 3.10
C VAL A 269 -6.02 11.82 4.43
N PHE A 270 -5.99 11.01 5.46
CA PHE A 270 -6.42 11.41 6.79
C PHE A 270 -5.53 12.51 7.36
N GLU A 271 -4.22 12.40 7.21
CA GLU A 271 -3.24 13.41 7.61
C GLU A 271 -3.45 14.73 6.86
N LEU A 272 -3.66 14.70 5.54
CA LEU A 272 -3.97 15.90 4.75
C LEU A 272 -5.17 16.69 5.27
N VAL A 273 -6.20 16.00 5.76
CA VAL A 273 -7.41 16.63 6.28
C VAL A 273 -7.23 17.13 7.71
N HIS A 274 -6.31 16.50 8.45
CA HIS A 274 -6.09 16.77 9.88
C HIS A 274 -5.01 17.85 10.13
N GLU A 275 -3.87 17.80 9.42
CA GLU A 275 -2.69 18.67 9.67
C GLU A 275 -2.97 20.15 9.35
N GLU A 276 -3.93 20.44 8.49
CA GLU A 276 -4.26 21.80 8.13
C GLU A 276 -5.13 22.54 9.16
N ARG A 277 -5.41 21.91 10.32
CA ARG A 277 -6.04 22.61 11.45
C ARG A 277 -4.95 23.10 12.41
N PRO A 278 -4.53 24.40 12.32
CA PRO A 278 -3.63 24.92 13.32
C PRO A 278 -4.28 24.71 14.67
N SER A 279 -3.55 24.05 15.57
CA SER A 279 -3.94 23.96 16.97
C SER A 279 -4.16 25.41 17.43
N THR A 280 -5.41 25.80 17.62
CA THR A 280 -5.73 26.97 18.42
C THR A 280 -5.36 26.64 19.87
N GLY A 281 -4.05 26.43 20.10
CA GLY A 281 -3.42 26.39 21.39
C GLY A 281 -3.53 27.78 21.96
N GLY A 282 -4.37 27.91 22.97
CA GLY A 282 -4.69 29.15 23.60
C GLY A 282 -3.49 29.86 24.18
N ASP A 283 -3.29 31.04 23.69
CA ASP A 283 -2.87 32.15 24.54
C ASP A 283 -4.08 32.58 25.36
N ARG A 284 -4.12 32.17 26.58
CA ARG A 284 -4.70 32.93 27.72
C ARG A 284 -4.09 32.46 29.03
#